data_b06376e2b97f2547c5437cb686c862e1
#
_entry.id   b06376e2b97f2547c5437cb686c862e1
#
_cell.length_a   1.000
_cell.length_b   1.000
_cell.length_c   1.000
_cell.angle_alpha   90.00
_cell.angle_beta   90.00
_cell.angle_gamma   90.00
#
_symmetry.space_group_name_H-M   'P 1'
#
loop_
_entity.id
_entity.type
_entity.pdbx_description
1 polymer ?
#
loop_
_entity_poly.entity_id
_entity_poly.type
_entity_poly.pdbx_seq_one_letter_code
_entity_poly.pdbx_strand_id
1 'polypeptide(L)'
;LPPLLAEFNVAALLLRLADADERTLTSRIKALAGPVQAAGTALLVASHHNLVARAGADGAHVDGLQEMEEASSLRPQRILGVGQLHTRHDAMLAGENGADYLLFGEPDSHGERPSPDAIFERLQWWAELFEPPCVGYAATLEEAALFAGSGADFIMVADFVWSDARGPKAALADAQAAIAERFKQAFGAPQAART
;
A
#
# COMPACT_ATOMS: atom_id res chain seq x y z
N LEU A 1 -7.32 14.99 -6.51
CA LEU A 1 -6.73 13.65 -6.47
C LEU A 1 -6.57 13.04 -7.88
N PRO A 2 -7.62 12.89 -8.74
CA PRO A 2 -7.46 12.23 -10.05
C PRO A 2 -6.36 12.83 -10.96
N PRO A 3 -6.17 14.15 -11.07
CA PRO A 3 -5.07 14.70 -11.85
C PRO A 3 -3.68 14.26 -11.37
N LEU A 4 -3.49 14.09 -10.05
CA LEU A 4 -2.24 13.60 -9.50
C LEU A 4 -2.00 12.13 -9.89
N LEU A 5 -3.04 11.29 -9.79
CA LEU A 5 -2.92 9.87 -10.15
C LEU A 5 -2.59 9.67 -11.63
N ALA A 6 -3.15 10.51 -12.51
CA ALA A 6 -2.86 10.46 -13.94
C ALA A 6 -1.44 10.93 -14.32
N GLU A 7 -0.84 11.79 -13.49
CA GLU A 7 0.52 12.35 -13.74
C GLU A 7 1.62 11.45 -13.16
N PHE A 8 1.33 10.77 -12.04
CA PHE A 8 2.29 9.91 -11.35
C PHE A 8 1.93 8.43 -11.53
N ASN A 9 2.93 7.58 -11.59
CA ASN A 9 2.73 6.13 -11.69
C ASN A 9 2.35 5.55 -10.32
N VAL A 10 1.09 5.74 -9.93
CA VAL A 10 0.53 5.26 -8.66
C VAL A 10 -0.19 3.94 -8.90
N ALA A 11 0.34 2.84 -8.39
CA ALA A 11 -0.23 1.51 -8.56
C ALA A 11 -1.57 1.34 -7.83
N ALA A 12 -1.67 1.84 -6.60
CA ALA A 12 -2.87 1.74 -5.78
C ALA A 12 -3.07 2.98 -4.88
N LEU A 13 -4.33 3.28 -4.59
CA LEU A 13 -4.75 4.24 -3.59
C LEU A 13 -5.45 3.49 -2.44
N LEU A 14 -4.86 3.52 -1.25
CA LEU A 14 -5.51 3.02 -0.04
C LEU A 14 -6.38 4.11 0.58
N LEU A 15 -7.69 3.88 0.57
CA LEU A 15 -8.68 4.80 1.10
C LEU A 15 -9.02 4.45 2.56
N ARG A 16 -8.66 5.34 3.48
CA ARG A 16 -9.08 5.32 4.87
C ARG A 16 -10.23 6.30 5.05
N LEU A 17 -11.34 5.83 5.56
CA LEU A 17 -12.56 6.62 5.73
C LEU A 17 -12.78 6.96 7.20
N ALA A 18 -13.17 8.20 7.46
CA ALA A 18 -13.69 8.57 8.78
C ALA A 18 -15.05 7.89 9.01
N ASP A 19 -15.32 7.54 10.26
CA ASP A 19 -16.53 6.87 10.67
C ASP A 19 -17.80 7.56 10.14
N ALA A 20 -18.69 6.75 9.60
CA ALA A 20 -19.99 7.18 9.09
C ALA A 20 -20.89 5.94 8.95
N ASP A 21 -22.18 6.18 8.69
CA ASP A 21 -23.09 5.09 8.35
C ASP A 21 -22.68 4.41 7.02
N GLU A 22 -23.07 3.14 6.88
CA GLU A 22 -22.70 2.28 5.75
C GLU A 22 -23.10 2.86 4.39
N ARG A 23 -24.23 3.56 4.32
CA ARG A 23 -24.71 4.21 3.09
C ARG A 23 -23.79 5.35 2.69
N THR A 24 -23.39 6.17 3.66
CA THR A 24 -22.45 7.28 3.46
C THR A 24 -21.07 6.78 3.04
N LEU A 25 -20.53 5.75 3.71
CA LEU A 25 -19.27 5.12 3.35
C LEU A 25 -19.31 4.58 1.91
N THR A 26 -20.34 3.81 1.58
CA THR A 26 -20.55 3.28 0.22
C THR A 26 -20.58 4.39 -0.84
N SER A 27 -21.27 5.50 -0.55
CA SER A 27 -21.34 6.63 -1.49
C SER A 27 -19.99 7.31 -1.68
N ARG A 28 -19.21 7.47 -0.62
CA ARG A 28 -17.84 8.05 -0.70
C ARG A 28 -16.91 7.17 -1.52
N ILE A 29 -16.94 5.85 -1.31
CA ILE A 29 -16.11 4.90 -2.10
C ILE A 29 -16.52 4.96 -3.57
N LYS A 30 -17.82 4.89 -3.88
CA LYS A 30 -18.34 4.98 -5.26
C LYS A 30 -17.92 6.25 -5.99
N ALA A 31 -17.92 7.38 -5.29
CA ALA A 31 -17.53 8.66 -5.88
C ALA A 31 -16.06 8.69 -6.31
N LEU A 32 -15.19 7.90 -5.66
CA LEU A 32 -13.77 7.81 -5.96
C LEU A 32 -13.43 6.68 -6.94
N ALA A 33 -14.17 5.58 -6.94
CA ALA A 33 -13.83 4.38 -7.69
C ALA A 33 -13.62 4.67 -9.19
N GLY A 34 -14.60 5.24 -9.86
CA GLY A 34 -14.48 5.54 -11.29
C GLY A 34 -13.28 6.45 -11.64
N PRO A 35 -13.13 7.61 -11.01
CA PRO A 35 -12.01 8.53 -11.27
C PRO A 35 -10.62 7.94 -10.95
N VAL A 36 -10.48 7.11 -9.91
CA VAL A 36 -9.23 6.46 -9.54
C VAL A 36 -8.87 5.38 -10.56
N GLN A 37 -9.82 4.50 -10.87
CA GLN A 37 -9.65 3.42 -11.83
C GLN A 37 -9.38 3.94 -13.26
N ALA A 38 -10.03 5.05 -13.64
CA ALA A 38 -9.77 5.70 -14.94
C ALA A 38 -8.34 6.25 -15.07
N ALA A 39 -7.65 6.51 -13.95
CA ALA A 39 -6.24 6.88 -13.93
C ALA A 39 -5.29 5.65 -13.97
N GLY A 40 -5.81 4.44 -14.05
CA GLY A 40 -5.01 3.20 -14.02
C GLY A 40 -4.56 2.78 -12.62
N THR A 41 -5.14 3.38 -11.57
CA THR A 41 -4.80 3.15 -10.16
C THR A 41 -5.86 2.24 -9.52
N ALA A 42 -5.46 1.22 -8.79
CA ALA A 42 -6.39 0.38 -8.01
C ALA A 42 -6.90 1.16 -6.79
N LEU A 43 -8.21 1.07 -6.52
CA LEU A 43 -8.81 1.62 -5.29
C LEU A 43 -8.96 0.51 -4.26
N LEU A 44 -8.21 0.61 -3.17
CA LEU A 44 -8.28 -0.29 -2.02
C LEU A 44 -8.95 0.42 -0.84
N VAL A 45 -9.75 -0.31 -0.08
CA VAL A 45 -10.47 0.24 1.08
C VAL A 45 -9.93 -0.40 2.36
N ALA A 46 -9.50 0.44 3.31
CA ALA A 46 -9.07 -0.03 4.62
C ALA A 46 -10.26 -0.40 5.50
N SER A 47 -10.19 -1.50 6.22
CA SER A 47 -11.11 -1.97 7.29
C SER A 47 -12.58 -2.21 6.90
N HIS A 48 -13.03 -1.74 5.77
CA HIS A 48 -14.45 -1.89 5.32
C HIS A 48 -14.57 -2.90 4.17
N HIS A 49 -14.02 -4.10 4.34
CA HIS A 49 -13.98 -5.14 3.32
C HIS A 49 -15.38 -5.53 2.79
N ASN A 50 -16.40 -5.48 3.65
CA ASN A 50 -17.80 -5.78 3.30
C ASN A 50 -18.41 -4.78 2.29
N LEU A 51 -17.84 -3.59 2.13
CA LEU A 51 -18.32 -2.56 1.21
C LEU A 51 -17.67 -2.64 -0.18
N VAL A 52 -16.54 -3.32 -0.31
CA VAL A 52 -15.71 -3.34 -1.53
C VAL A 52 -16.48 -3.72 -2.77
N ALA A 53 -17.14 -4.88 -2.77
CA ALA A 53 -17.89 -5.38 -3.93
C ALA A 53 -19.04 -4.45 -4.32
N ARG A 54 -19.83 -4.00 -3.33
CA ARG A 54 -21.00 -3.14 -3.54
C ARG A 54 -20.61 -1.73 -3.99
N ALA A 55 -19.47 -1.23 -3.53
CA ALA A 55 -18.99 0.11 -3.86
C ALA A 55 -18.13 0.17 -5.13
N GLY A 56 -17.76 -0.97 -5.70
CA GLY A 56 -16.96 -1.04 -6.93
C GLY A 56 -15.48 -0.76 -6.73
N ALA A 57 -14.95 -0.91 -5.51
CA ALA A 57 -13.51 -0.85 -5.25
C ALA A 57 -12.81 -2.12 -5.75
N ASP A 58 -11.50 -2.04 -5.99
CA ASP A 58 -10.70 -3.15 -6.51
C ASP A 58 -10.30 -4.14 -5.43
N GLY A 59 -10.27 -3.72 -4.16
CA GLY A 59 -9.90 -4.60 -3.06
C GLY A 59 -10.04 -3.96 -1.69
N ALA A 60 -9.64 -4.72 -0.68
CA ALA A 60 -9.53 -4.30 0.71
C ALA A 60 -8.09 -4.41 1.22
N HIS A 61 -7.81 -3.62 2.23
CA HIS A 61 -6.67 -3.77 3.11
C HIS A 61 -7.18 -3.99 4.53
N VAL A 62 -6.71 -5.05 5.18
CA VAL A 62 -7.17 -5.48 6.50
C VAL A 62 -6.02 -5.61 7.49
N ASP A 63 -6.33 -5.55 8.78
CA ASP A 63 -5.36 -5.57 9.85
C ASP A 63 -5.29 -6.97 10.49
N GLY A 64 -4.16 -7.64 10.28
CA GLY A 64 -3.88 -8.94 10.87
C GLY A 64 -4.65 -10.11 10.27
N LEU A 65 -4.37 -11.30 10.81
CA LEU A 65 -4.88 -12.58 10.28
C LEU A 65 -6.38 -12.78 10.50
N GLN A 66 -6.93 -12.24 11.58
CA GLN A 66 -8.36 -12.40 11.88
C GLN A 66 -9.23 -11.68 10.84
N GLU A 67 -8.96 -10.38 10.59
CA GLU A 67 -9.71 -9.64 9.57
C GLU A 67 -9.48 -10.22 8.17
N MET A 68 -8.28 -10.76 7.90
CA MET A 68 -7.99 -11.44 6.65
C MET A 68 -8.90 -12.65 6.43
N GLU A 69 -9.14 -13.45 7.46
CA GLU A 69 -10.06 -14.59 7.40
C GLU A 69 -11.49 -14.14 7.12
N GLU A 70 -11.95 -13.10 7.83
CA GLU A 70 -13.28 -12.50 7.65
C GLU A 70 -13.47 -11.94 6.22
N ALA A 71 -12.42 -11.38 5.64
CA ALA A 71 -12.42 -10.82 4.28
C ALA A 71 -12.15 -11.84 3.17
N SER A 72 -11.92 -13.11 3.50
CA SER A 72 -11.50 -14.17 2.54
C SER A 72 -12.45 -14.34 1.34
N SER A 73 -13.73 -14.04 1.53
CA SER A 73 -14.76 -14.10 0.47
C SER A 73 -14.56 -13.10 -0.67
N LEU A 74 -13.69 -12.09 -0.50
CA LEU A 74 -13.33 -11.16 -1.58
C LEU A 74 -12.50 -11.85 -2.68
N ARG A 75 -11.79 -12.90 -2.35
CA ARG A 75 -10.91 -13.60 -3.27
C ARG A 75 -11.64 -14.65 -4.11
N PRO A 76 -11.17 -14.95 -5.30
CA PRO A 76 -10.06 -14.34 -6.03
C PRO A 76 -10.45 -13.08 -6.86
N GLN A 77 -11.66 -12.57 -6.74
CA GLN A 77 -12.19 -11.52 -7.61
C GLN A 77 -11.70 -10.11 -7.22
N ARG A 78 -11.22 -9.95 -5.99
CA ARG A 78 -10.78 -8.67 -5.43
C ARG A 78 -9.44 -8.83 -4.73
N ILE A 79 -8.67 -7.75 -4.74
CA ILE A 79 -7.37 -7.68 -4.04
C ILE A 79 -7.61 -7.71 -2.52
N LEU A 80 -6.86 -8.55 -1.82
CA LEU A 80 -6.85 -8.61 -0.36
C LEU A 80 -5.42 -8.41 0.14
N GLY A 81 -5.15 -7.19 0.64
CA GLY A 81 -3.89 -6.86 1.29
C GLY A 81 -4.00 -6.97 2.80
N VAL A 82 -2.88 -7.26 3.45
CA VAL A 82 -2.83 -7.45 4.91
C VAL A 82 -1.69 -6.65 5.52
N GLY A 83 -2.00 -5.88 6.57
CA GLY A 83 -1.05 -5.16 7.40
C GLY A 83 -1.10 -5.60 8.86
N GLN A 84 -0.49 -4.82 9.75
CA GLN A 84 -0.42 -5.09 11.20
C GLN A 84 0.06 -6.52 11.55
N LEU A 85 1.02 -7.02 10.77
CA LEU A 85 1.64 -8.34 10.98
C LEU A 85 2.85 -8.16 11.89
N HIS A 86 2.69 -8.45 13.18
CA HIS A 86 3.70 -8.15 14.19
C HIS A 86 4.90 -9.10 14.16
N THR A 87 4.70 -10.36 13.78
CA THR A 87 5.75 -11.37 13.73
C THR A 87 6.04 -11.84 12.29
N ARG A 88 7.22 -12.44 12.09
CA ARG A 88 7.53 -13.12 10.82
C ARG A 88 6.59 -14.30 10.57
N HIS A 89 6.16 -14.97 11.62
CA HIS A 89 5.22 -16.08 11.54
C HIS A 89 3.85 -15.61 11.02
N ASP A 90 3.33 -14.50 11.53
CA ASP A 90 2.05 -13.94 11.05
C ASP A 90 2.15 -13.55 9.57
N ALA A 91 3.28 -12.96 9.16
CA ALA A 91 3.51 -12.64 7.75
C ALA A 91 3.52 -13.89 6.86
N MET A 92 4.20 -14.96 7.29
CA MET A 92 4.19 -16.24 6.56
C MET A 92 2.79 -16.81 6.44
N LEU A 93 2.03 -16.85 7.54
CA LEU A 93 0.64 -17.32 7.53
C LEU A 93 -0.25 -16.48 6.61
N ALA A 94 -0.08 -15.14 6.58
CA ALA A 94 -0.83 -14.29 5.66
C ALA A 94 -0.52 -14.64 4.19
N GLY A 95 0.75 -14.83 3.85
CA GLY A 95 1.16 -15.26 2.51
C GLY A 95 0.62 -16.64 2.13
N GLU A 96 0.73 -17.64 3.00
CA GLU A 96 0.23 -19.00 2.80
C GLU A 96 -1.30 -19.05 2.67
N ASN A 97 -2.01 -18.21 3.43
CA ASN A 97 -3.46 -18.05 3.32
C ASN A 97 -3.88 -17.18 2.13
N GLY A 98 -2.91 -16.73 1.33
CA GLY A 98 -3.12 -16.12 0.03
C GLY A 98 -3.43 -14.63 0.08
N ALA A 99 -2.79 -13.85 0.95
CA ALA A 99 -2.76 -12.41 0.79
C ALA A 99 -2.18 -12.03 -0.58
N ASP A 100 -2.80 -11.08 -1.27
CA ASP A 100 -2.31 -10.60 -2.57
C ASP A 100 -1.12 -9.64 -2.40
N TYR A 101 -0.98 -9.02 -1.23
CA TYR A 101 0.22 -8.28 -0.82
C TYR A 101 0.27 -8.13 0.72
N LEU A 102 1.47 -7.89 1.24
CA LEU A 102 1.68 -7.58 2.66
C LEU A 102 2.21 -6.16 2.82
N LEU A 103 1.72 -5.44 3.84
CA LEU A 103 2.20 -4.11 4.20
C LEU A 103 2.99 -4.18 5.51
N PHE A 104 4.19 -3.60 5.51
CA PHE A 104 5.06 -3.54 6.67
C PHE A 104 5.36 -2.09 7.07
N GLY A 105 5.37 -1.83 8.37
CA GLY A 105 5.84 -0.57 8.94
C GLY A 105 4.79 0.51 9.13
N GLU A 106 3.52 0.23 8.91
CA GLU A 106 2.46 1.16 9.26
C GLU A 106 2.32 1.30 10.78
N PRO A 107 1.88 2.48 11.27
CA PRO A 107 1.62 2.66 12.70
C PRO A 107 0.43 1.82 13.15
N ASP A 108 0.49 1.32 14.37
CA ASP A 108 -0.63 0.65 15.03
C ASP A 108 -1.71 1.65 15.49
N SER A 109 -2.72 1.16 16.21
CA SER A 109 -3.82 1.99 16.76
C SER A 109 -3.37 3.03 17.77
N HIS A 110 -2.16 2.92 18.32
CA HIS A 110 -1.54 3.88 19.25
C HIS A 110 -0.58 4.84 18.54
N GLY A 111 -0.38 4.68 17.23
CA GLY A 111 0.56 5.46 16.43
C GLY A 111 2.00 4.95 16.55
N GLU A 112 2.21 3.81 17.18
CA GLU A 112 3.53 3.22 17.33
C GLU A 112 3.89 2.33 16.15
N ARG A 113 5.17 2.31 15.79
CA ARG A 113 5.71 1.50 14.68
C ARG A 113 7.15 1.05 14.95
N PRO A 114 7.61 -0.03 14.31
CA PRO A 114 9.02 -0.42 14.37
C PRO A 114 9.94 0.69 13.85
N SER A 115 11.22 0.63 14.23
CA SER A 115 12.23 1.54 13.68
C SER A 115 12.38 1.36 12.16
N PRO A 116 12.83 2.39 11.42
CA PRO A 116 13.06 2.28 9.97
C PRO A 116 14.01 1.13 9.60
N ASP A 117 15.03 0.87 10.39
CA ASP A 117 15.95 -0.26 10.16
C ASP A 117 15.25 -1.61 10.31
N ALA A 118 14.42 -1.77 11.34
CA ALA A 118 13.66 -3.00 11.55
C ALA A 118 12.62 -3.24 10.44
N ILE A 119 12.02 -2.17 9.91
CA ILE A 119 11.12 -2.26 8.74
C ILE A 119 11.91 -2.66 7.50
N PHE A 120 13.06 -2.02 7.26
CA PHE A 120 13.95 -2.35 6.14
C PHE A 120 14.36 -3.83 6.15
N GLU A 121 14.83 -4.33 7.29
CA GLU A 121 15.19 -5.75 7.46
C GLU A 121 14.00 -6.69 7.21
N ARG A 122 12.79 -6.29 7.62
CA ARG A 122 11.57 -7.07 7.39
C ARG A 122 11.19 -7.12 5.92
N LEU A 123 11.27 -5.99 5.23
CA LEU A 123 11.02 -5.88 3.79
C LEU A 123 12.03 -6.70 2.99
N GLN A 124 13.33 -6.56 3.30
CA GLN A 124 14.39 -7.31 2.65
C GLN A 124 14.19 -8.82 2.84
N TRP A 125 13.96 -9.25 4.07
CA TRP A 125 13.70 -10.67 4.36
C TRP A 125 12.52 -11.22 3.56
N TRP A 126 11.44 -10.43 3.44
CA TRP A 126 10.26 -10.88 2.69
C TRP A 126 10.54 -10.92 1.19
N ALA A 127 11.06 -9.86 0.62
CA ALA A 127 11.34 -9.74 -0.80
C ALA A 127 12.34 -10.80 -1.33
N GLU A 128 13.26 -11.27 -0.48
CA GLU A 128 14.22 -12.30 -0.85
C GLU A 128 13.66 -13.73 -0.83
N LEU A 129 12.63 -14.01 -0.02
CA LEU A 129 12.22 -15.38 0.29
C LEU A 129 10.79 -15.74 -0.14
N PHE A 130 9.93 -14.76 -0.41
CA PHE A 130 8.50 -15.00 -0.64
C PHE A 130 8.02 -14.37 -1.96
N GLU A 131 7.03 -15.03 -2.58
CA GLU A 131 6.46 -14.56 -3.86
C GLU A 131 5.43 -13.43 -3.73
N PRO A 132 4.53 -13.42 -2.69
CA PRO A 132 3.55 -12.34 -2.60
C PRO A 132 4.25 -10.98 -2.44
N PRO A 133 3.85 -9.95 -3.22
CA PRO A 133 4.44 -8.62 -3.14
C PRO A 133 4.43 -8.03 -1.74
N CYS A 134 5.47 -7.30 -1.38
CA CYS A 134 5.49 -6.53 -0.15
C CYS A 134 5.53 -5.02 -0.40
N VAL A 135 4.91 -4.29 0.53
CA VAL A 135 4.79 -2.85 0.53
C VAL A 135 5.46 -2.28 1.78
N GLY A 136 6.36 -1.32 1.63
CA GLY A 136 6.94 -0.60 2.75
C GLY A 136 6.18 0.70 3.04
N TYR A 137 5.62 0.87 4.24
CA TYR A 137 5.02 2.13 4.66
C TYR A 137 6.12 3.13 5.04
N ALA A 138 6.24 4.21 4.28
CA ALA A 138 7.17 5.29 4.52
C ALA A 138 6.45 6.49 5.15
N ALA A 139 6.87 6.89 6.34
CA ALA A 139 6.35 8.07 7.03
C ALA A 139 7.06 9.36 6.61
N THR A 140 8.24 9.26 5.99
CA THR A 140 9.03 10.38 5.51
C THR A 140 9.63 10.11 4.13
N LEU A 141 10.13 11.14 3.48
CA LEU A 141 10.84 11.02 2.20
C LEU A 141 12.11 10.16 2.32
N GLU A 142 12.84 10.30 3.42
CA GLU A 142 14.04 9.53 3.70
C GLU A 142 13.73 8.04 3.84
N GLU A 143 12.62 7.70 4.52
CA GLU A 143 12.16 6.32 4.62
C GLU A 143 11.71 5.76 3.26
N ALA A 144 11.04 6.56 2.43
CA ALA A 144 10.66 6.13 1.10
C ALA A 144 11.88 5.75 0.25
N ALA A 145 12.95 6.56 0.31
CA ALA A 145 14.22 6.23 -0.31
C ALA A 145 14.87 4.99 0.32
N LEU A 146 14.92 4.90 1.66
CA LEU A 146 15.52 3.77 2.37
C LEU A 146 14.86 2.46 1.95
N PHE A 147 13.53 2.37 2.02
CA PHE A 147 12.79 1.13 1.75
C PHE A 147 12.85 0.71 0.29
N ALA A 148 13.01 1.63 -0.65
CA ALA A 148 13.25 1.29 -2.05
C ALA A 148 14.54 0.48 -2.27
N GLY A 149 15.49 0.54 -1.34
CA GLY A 149 16.70 -0.28 -1.36
C GLY A 149 16.57 -1.67 -0.73
N SER A 150 15.41 -2.02 -0.16
CA SER A 150 15.17 -3.31 0.49
C SER A 150 14.73 -4.43 -0.47
N GLY A 151 14.33 -4.09 -1.69
CA GLY A 151 13.71 -5.01 -2.64
C GLY A 151 12.18 -5.06 -2.54
N ALA A 152 11.56 -4.21 -1.71
CA ALA A 152 10.11 -4.09 -1.66
C ALA A 152 9.53 -3.75 -3.04
N ASP A 153 8.43 -4.39 -3.40
CA ASP A 153 7.76 -4.20 -4.70
C ASP A 153 7.10 -2.82 -4.82
N PHE A 154 6.61 -2.31 -3.69
CA PHE A 154 5.95 -1.00 -3.63
C PHE A 154 6.36 -0.24 -2.37
N ILE A 155 6.35 1.09 -2.47
CA ILE A 155 6.50 2.00 -1.34
C ILE A 155 5.21 2.78 -1.16
N MET A 156 4.57 2.62 -0.01
CA MET A 156 3.41 3.41 0.38
C MET A 156 3.88 4.72 0.98
N VAL A 157 3.47 5.83 0.38
CA VAL A 157 3.69 7.18 0.88
C VAL A 157 2.38 7.72 1.47
N ALA A 158 2.46 8.42 2.59
CA ALA A 158 1.29 8.81 3.36
C ALA A 158 1.31 10.31 3.73
N ASP A 159 1.21 10.62 5.01
CA ASP A 159 0.94 11.97 5.51
C ASP A 159 1.94 13.04 5.05
N PHE A 160 3.20 12.72 4.88
CA PHE A 160 4.19 13.69 4.43
C PHE A 160 3.90 14.24 3.03
N VAL A 161 3.19 13.47 2.19
CA VAL A 161 2.76 13.94 0.85
C VAL A 161 1.67 15.00 0.98
N TRP A 162 0.72 14.78 1.89
CA TRP A 162 -0.43 15.68 2.05
C TRP A 162 -0.09 16.93 2.87
N SER A 163 0.89 16.84 3.77
CA SER A 163 1.34 17.93 4.63
C SER A 163 2.46 18.81 4.05
N ASP A 164 2.99 18.49 2.86
CA ASP A 164 4.04 19.28 2.22
C ASP A 164 3.52 20.69 1.89
N ALA A 165 4.24 21.71 2.36
CA ALA A 165 3.87 23.11 2.15
C ALA A 165 3.80 23.52 0.65
N ARG A 166 4.49 22.81 -0.23
CA ARG A 166 4.47 22.99 -1.69
C ARG A 166 3.32 22.25 -2.37
N GLY A 167 2.58 21.44 -1.61
CA GLY A 167 1.47 20.63 -2.05
C GLY A 167 1.87 19.22 -2.50
N PRO A 168 0.88 18.30 -2.58
CA PRO A 168 1.10 16.87 -2.80
C PRO A 168 1.79 16.53 -4.13
N LYS A 169 1.67 17.38 -5.14
CA LYS A 169 2.34 17.19 -6.42
C LYS A 169 3.87 17.25 -6.30
N ALA A 170 4.38 18.25 -5.59
CA ALA A 170 5.82 18.40 -5.37
C ALA A 170 6.36 17.24 -4.52
N ALA A 171 5.65 16.88 -3.44
CA ALA A 171 6.05 15.79 -2.58
C ALA A 171 6.05 14.41 -3.29
N LEU A 172 5.08 14.14 -4.15
CA LEU A 172 5.06 12.91 -4.95
C LEU A 172 6.20 12.87 -5.98
N ALA A 173 6.52 14.00 -6.61
CA ALA A 173 7.64 14.09 -7.54
C ALA A 173 8.98 13.76 -6.82
N ASP A 174 9.19 14.36 -5.65
CA ASP A 174 10.38 14.11 -4.83
C ASP A 174 10.44 12.64 -4.37
N ALA A 175 9.31 12.09 -3.92
CA ALA A 175 9.23 10.69 -3.51
C ALA A 175 9.57 9.73 -4.64
N GLN A 176 8.98 9.92 -5.83
CA GLN A 176 9.30 9.08 -7.00
C GLN A 176 10.77 9.18 -7.42
N ALA A 177 11.33 10.39 -7.41
CA ALA A 177 12.74 10.60 -7.74
C ALA A 177 13.66 9.90 -6.74
N ALA A 178 13.39 10.03 -5.44
CA ALA A 178 14.18 9.40 -4.38
C ALA A 178 14.09 7.87 -4.40
N ILE A 179 12.89 7.32 -4.61
CA ILE A 179 12.66 5.87 -4.76
C ILE A 179 13.42 5.34 -5.98
N ALA A 180 13.27 5.98 -7.14
CA ALA A 180 13.90 5.55 -8.37
C ALA A 180 15.44 5.58 -8.30
N GLU A 181 16.00 6.65 -7.73
CA GLU A 181 17.45 6.79 -7.55
C GLU A 181 18.00 5.72 -6.60
N ARG A 182 17.33 5.49 -5.47
CA ARG A 182 17.77 4.48 -4.49
C ARG A 182 17.66 3.06 -5.03
N PHE A 183 16.56 2.74 -5.72
CA PHE A 183 16.39 1.45 -6.39
C PHE A 183 17.51 1.19 -7.42
N LYS A 184 17.81 2.20 -8.25
CA LYS A 184 18.91 2.11 -9.22
C LYS A 184 20.27 1.89 -8.56
N GLN A 185 20.54 2.53 -7.43
CA GLN A 185 21.79 2.33 -6.68
C GLN A 185 21.89 0.92 -6.09
N ALA A 186 20.79 0.37 -5.60
CA ALA A 186 20.77 -0.94 -4.96
C ALA A 186 20.78 -2.12 -5.97
N PHE A 187 20.05 -1.99 -7.08
CA PHE A 187 19.77 -3.13 -8.00
C PHE A 187 20.21 -2.87 -9.46
N GLY A 188 20.73 -1.69 -9.77
CA GLY A 188 21.03 -1.25 -11.14
C GLY A 188 19.81 -0.72 -11.89
N ALA A 189 20.01 -0.23 -13.12
CA ALA A 189 18.90 0.27 -13.93
C ALA A 189 17.92 -0.87 -14.25
N PRO A 190 16.59 -0.64 -14.14
CA PRO A 190 15.60 -1.65 -14.50
C PRO A 190 15.82 -2.06 -15.96
N GLN A 191 15.95 -3.36 -16.21
CA GLN A 191 16.02 -3.85 -17.59
C GLN A 191 14.70 -3.46 -18.27
N ALA A 192 14.79 -2.73 -19.38
CA ALA A 192 13.61 -2.43 -20.20
C ALA A 192 12.90 -3.74 -20.51
N ALA A 193 11.61 -3.81 -20.19
CA ALA A 193 10.79 -4.98 -20.48
C ALA A 193 10.99 -5.35 -21.96
N ARG A 194 11.49 -6.54 -22.21
CA ARG A 194 11.57 -7.07 -23.58
C ARG A 194 10.14 -7.28 -24.04
N THR A 195 9.75 -6.47 -25.01
CA THR A 195 8.52 -6.60 -25.81
C THR A 195 8.37 -7.99 -26.39
#